data_d97ac576db41cf8af0c79a69a91e010e
#
_entry.id   d97ac576db41cf8af0c79a69a91e010e
#
_cell.length_a   1.000
_cell.length_b   1.000
_cell.length_c   1.000
_cell.angle_alpha   90.00
_cell.angle_beta   90.00
_cell.angle_gamma   90.00
#
_symmetry.space_group_name_H-M   'P 1'
#
loop_
_entity.id
_entity.type
_entity.pdbx_description
1 polymer ?
#
loop_
_entity_poly.entity_id
_entity_poly.type
_entity_poly.pdbx_seq_one_letter_code
_entity_poly.pdbx_strand_id
1 'polypeptide(L)'
;MVANSHLRSEIVAGWDPRRLGVKIPHGLLQAKNPATLRRIVAAAERIFAERGLAGARTDEIAKAARVNKALLYYYFGSKENLHRFVLQQLFSQLLVAVEYAPAADALPREQLLAYVNGYFDFVSGHPNYPRLVQREVMDSGKHLSWIVQRYFRPLHQRLSRAIEAGITAGDFRPVDPHHTVLTIIAMTVFYFAAAPVLSEMWGRDALRPQGVAARRRAILDFLEHGLFRTSSKQTLMRKR
;
A
#
# COMPACT_ATOMS: atom_id res chain seq x y z
N MET A 1 -12.61 2.29 -17.97
CA MET A 1 -13.13 2.96 -16.76
C MET A 1 -14.04 2.07 -15.90
N VAL A 2 -14.37 0.85 -16.29
CA VAL A 2 -15.32 -0.06 -15.59
C VAL A 2 -14.64 -1.16 -14.78
N ALA A 3 -13.36 -1.48 -15.01
CA ALA A 3 -12.66 -2.58 -14.34
C ALA A 3 -12.30 -2.31 -12.86
N ASN A 4 -12.26 -1.05 -12.43
CA ASN A 4 -11.78 -0.68 -11.07
C ASN A 4 -12.89 -0.71 -10.00
N SER A 5 -14.16 -0.73 -10.39
CA SER A 5 -15.29 -0.78 -9.43
C SER A 5 -15.57 -2.22 -8.97
N HIS A 6 -15.37 -3.21 -9.82
CA HIS A 6 -15.56 -4.63 -9.49
C HIS A 6 -14.47 -5.16 -8.54
N LEU A 7 -13.20 -4.79 -8.75
CA LEU A 7 -12.10 -5.13 -7.83
C LEU A 7 -12.32 -4.56 -6.43
N ARG A 8 -12.87 -3.34 -6.30
CA ARG A 8 -13.22 -2.75 -5.00
C ARG A 8 -14.33 -3.51 -4.27
N SER A 9 -15.31 -4.06 -4.98
CA SER A 9 -16.41 -4.82 -4.38
C SER A 9 -15.99 -6.24 -3.97
N GLU A 10 -15.11 -6.89 -4.71
CA GLU A 10 -14.64 -8.24 -4.44
C GLU A 10 -13.59 -8.30 -3.31
N ILE A 11 -12.68 -7.33 -3.23
CA ILE A 11 -11.72 -7.20 -2.11
C ILE A 11 -12.47 -6.98 -0.79
N VAL A 12 -13.60 -6.26 -0.81
CA VAL A 12 -14.45 -6.04 0.37
C VAL A 12 -15.37 -7.22 0.65
N ALA A 13 -15.80 -7.98 -0.37
CA ALA A 13 -16.67 -9.15 -0.23
C ALA A 13 -15.92 -10.42 0.23
N GLY A 14 -14.63 -10.53 -0.10
CA GLY A 14 -13.77 -11.66 0.30
C GLY A 14 -13.02 -11.46 1.63
N TRP A 15 -13.30 -10.41 2.38
CA TRP A 15 -12.61 -10.13 3.62
C TRP A 15 -12.96 -11.13 4.72
N ASP A 16 -12.12 -12.15 4.89
CA ASP A 16 -12.11 -13.03 6.06
C ASP A 16 -10.86 -12.72 6.91
N PRO A 17 -11.03 -12.00 8.03
CA PRO A 17 -9.92 -11.66 8.92
C PRO A 17 -9.16 -12.88 9.46
N ARG A 18 -9.79 -14.07 9.44
CA ARG A 18 -9.18 -15.33 9.89
C ARG A 18 -8.09 -15.81 8.92
N ARG A 19 -8.23 -15.54 7.61
CA ARG A 19 -7.24 -15.91 6.59
C ARG A 19 -5.95 -15.11 6.68
N LEU A 20 -6.01 -13.93 7.32
CA LEU A 20 -4.87 -12.99 7.37
C LEU A 20 -4.08 -13.09 8.68
N GLY A 21 -4.38 -14.04 9.59
CA GLY A 21 -3.73 -14.17 10.89
C GLY A 21 -3.92 -12.93 11.78
N VAL A 22 -4.98 -12.18 11.56
CA VAL A 22 -5.34 -10.98 12.30
C VAL A 22 -5.91 -11.39 13.64
N LYS A 23 -5.37 -10.85 14.74
CA LYS A 23 -5.96 -11.01 16.06
C LYS A 23 -7.27 -10.22 16.11
N ILE A 24 -8.39 -10.91 15.89
CA ILE A 24 -9.72 -10.30 15.83
C ILE A 24 -10.15 -9.96 17.26
N PRO A 25 -10.49 -8.71 17.58
CA PRO A 25 -11.12 -8.38 18.84
C PRO A 25 -12.41 -9.18 19.05
N HIS A 26 -12.65 -9.65 20.28
CA HIS A 26 -13.76 -10.58 20.58
C HIS A 26 -15.13 -10.05 20.12
N GLY A 27 -15.37 -8.74 20.24
CA GLY A 27 -16.60 -8.09 19.77
C GLY A 27 -16.81 -8.12 18.25
N LEU A 28 -15.73 -8.28 17.45
CA LEU A 28 -15.83 -8.38 15.99
C LEU A 28 -16.32 -9.73 15.51
N LEU A 29 -16.03 -10.80 16.26
CA LEU A 29 -16.54 -12.15 15.96
C LEU A 29 -18.07 -12.24 16.09
N GLN A 30 -18.66 -11.34 16.87
CA GLN A 30 -20.09 -11.24 17.12
C GLN A 30 -20.76 -10.10 16.34
N ALA A 31 -20.03 -9.45 15.41
CA ALA A 31 -20.54 -8.31 14.67
C ALA A 31 -21.71 -8.73 13.77
N LYS A 32 -22.94 -8.45 14.22
CA LYS A 32 -24.18 -8.73 13.49
C LYS A 32 -24.35 -7.85 12.24
N ASN A 33 -23.56 -6.76 12.10
CA ASN A 33 -23.70 -5.82 10.99
C ASN A 33 -22.34 -5.43 10.36
N PRO A 34 -21.90 -6.13 9.31
CA PRO A 34 -20.65 -5.83 8.60
C PRO A 34 -20.59 -4.41 8.02
N ALA A 35 -21.72 -3.83 7.63
CA ALA A 35 -21.77 -2.48 7.08
C ALA A 35 -21.41 -1.43 8.15
N THR A 36 -21.86 -1.62 9.38
CA THR A 36 -21.49 -0.75 10.50
C THR A 36 -20.01 -0.82 10.81
N LEU A 37 -19.43 -2.02 10.81
CA LEU A 37 -18.00 -2.19 11.01
C LEU A 37 -17.18 -1.47 9.94
N ARG A 38 -17.54 -1.61 8.66
CA ARG A 38 -16.89 -0.90 7.56
C ARG A 38 -16.92 0.61 7.74
N ARG A 39 -18.07 1.19 8.16
CA ARG A 39 -18.17 2.64 8.44
C ARG A 39 -17.24 3.07 9.56
N ILE A 40 -17.14 2.29 10.63
CA ILE A 40 -16.25 2.60 11.76
C ILE A 40 -14.79 2.59 11.29
N VAL A 41 -14.37 1.54 10.58
CA VAL A 41 -12.99 1.38 10.10
C VAL A 41 -12.62 2.50 9.12
N ALA A 42 -13.49 2.82 8.16
CA ALA A 42 -13.24 3.90 7.20
C ALA A 42 -13.15 5.28 7.87
N ALA A 43 -14.02 5.56 8.85
CA ALA A 43 -13.97 6.80 9.63
C ALA A 43 -12.68 6.88 10.48
N ALA A 44 -12.32 5.78 11.13
CA ALA A 44 -11.12 5.69 11.94
C ALA A 44 -9.85 5.85 11.10
N GLU A 45 -9.77 5.18 9.95
CA GLU A 45 -8.65 5.29 9.02
C GLU A 45 -8.39 6.75 8.62
N ARG A 46 -9.43 7.47 8.19
CA ARG A 46 -9.32 8.87 7.81
C ARG A 46 -8.86 9.74 8.98
N ILE A 47 -9.49 9.61 10.16
CA ILE A 47 -9.16 10.44 11.33
C ILE A 47 -7.76 10.13 11.85
N PHE A 48 -7.33 8.88 11.86
CA PHE A 48 -5.96 8.52 12.23
C PHE A 48 -4.93 9.04 11.20
N ALA A 49 -5.24 9.01 9.91
CA ALA A 49 -4.37 9.60 8.90
C ALA A 49 -4.23 11.12 9.07
N GLU A 50 -5.30 11.82 9.43
CA GLU A 50 -5.31 13.27 9.64
C GLU A 50 -4.63 13.68 10.94
N ARG A 51 -4.86 12.97 12.05
CA ARG A 51 -4.52 13.42 13.42
C ARG A 51 -3.56 12.53 14.19
N GLY A 52 -3.20 11.37 13.63
CA GLY A 52 -2.44 10.34 14.34
C GLY A 52 -3.24 9.67 15.47
N LEU A 53 -2.63 8.69 16.13
CA LEU A 53 -3.26 8.00 17.25
C LEU A 53 -3.51 8.95 18.44
N ALA A 54 -2.55 9.79 18.79
CA ALA A 54 -2.66 10.69 19.94
C ALA A 54 -3.76 11.73 19.75
N GLY A 55 -3.83 12.37 18.58
CA GLY A 55 -4.77 13.45 18.27
C GLY A 55 -6.19 12.99 17.92
N ALA A 56 -6.39 11.73 17.57
CA ALA A 56 -7.69 11.20 17.21
C ALA A 56 -8.60 11.03 18.45
N ARG A 57 -9.85 11.49 18.35
CA ARG A 57 -10.86 11.35 19.42
C ARG A 57 -11.90 10.31 19.01
N THR A 58 -12.23 9.41 19.95
CA THR A 58 -13.23 8.35 19.71
C THR A 58 -14.63 8.90 19.45
N ASP A 59 -14.95 10.06 20.02
CA ASP A 59 -16.23 10.74 19.77
C ASP A 59 -16.34 11.20 18.31
N GLU A 60 -15.26 11.70 17.73
CA GLU A 60 -15.23 12.14 16.33
C GLU A 60 -15.35 10.93 15.39
N ILE A 61 -14.68 9.82 15.72
CA ILE A 61 -14.77 8.58 14.95
C ILE A 61 -16.22 8.06 15.00
N ALA A 62 -16.83 8.01 16.17
CA ALA A 62 -18.21 7.56 16.34
C ALA A 62 -19.20 8.42 15.56
N LYS A 63 -19.07 9.76 15.65
CA LYS A 63 -19.88 10.72 14.89
C LYS A 63 -19.72 10.54 13.38
N ALA A 64 -18.49 10.43 12.90
CA ALA A 64 -18.19 10.23 11.48
C ALA A 64 -18.72 8.89 10.95
N ALA A 65 -18.67 7.83 11.77
CA ALA A 65 -19.21 6.51 11.46
C ALA A 65 -20.74 6.41 11.60
N ARG A 66 -21.39 7.44 12.17
CA ARG A 66 -22.82 7.45 12.53
C ARG A 66 -23.19 6.29 13.46
N VAL A 67 -22.42 6.13 14.54
CA VAL A 67 -22.66 5.12 15.56
C VAL A 67 -22.53 5.70 16.96
N ASN A 68 -23.03 4.97 17.97
CA ASN A 68 -22.80 5.32 19.35
C ASN A 68 -21.34 4.97 19.74
N LYS A 69 -20.70 5.83 20.54
CA LYS A 69 -19.35 5.62 21.08
C LYS A 69 -19.21 4.27 21.82
N ALA A 70 -20.23 3.84 22.55
CA ALA A 70 -20.24 2.56 23.23
C ALA A 70 -20.01 1.38 22.27
N LEU A 71 -20.48 1.48 21.01
CA LEU A 71 -20.32 0.46 20.00
C LEU A 71 -18.84 0.34 19.54
N LEU A 72 -18.09 1.45 19.54
CA LEU A 72 -16.63 1.39 19.27
C LEU A 72 -15.92 0.57 20.34
N TYR A 73 -16.22 0.85 21.60
CA TYR A 73 -15.63 0.11 22.72
C TYR A 73 -16.08 -1.35 22.77
N TYR A 74 -17.34 -1.62 22.41
CA TYR A 74 -17.83 -2.98 22.30
C TYR A 74 -17.05 -3.80 21.26
N TYR A 75 -16.77 -3.21 20.08
CA TYR A 75 -16.05 -3.91 19.01
C TYR A 75 -14.54 -3.99 19.25
N PHE A 76 -13.93 -2.91 19.71
CA PHE A 76 -12.48 -2.78 19.71
C PHE A 76 -11.84 -2.70 21.10
N GLY A 77 -12.62 -2.44 22.14
CA GLY A 77 -12.16 -2.31 23.53
C GLY A 77 -11.42 -1.00 23.81
N SER A 78 -10.56 -0.54 22.90
CA SER A 78 -9.80 0.71 23.05
C SER A 78 -9.55 1.40 21.70
N LYS A 79 -9.14 2.67 21.75
CA LYS A 79 -8.71 3.45 20.59
C LYS A 79 -7.46 2.85 19.95
N GLU A 80 -6.54 2.39 20.75
CA GLU A 80 -5.28 1.74 20.34
C GLU A 80 -5.57 0.44 19.57
N ASN A 81 -6.49 -0.37 20.05
CA ASN A 81 -6.91 -1.59 19.35
C ASN A 81 -7.60 -1.28 18.01
N LEU A 82 -8.45 -0.26 17.96
CA LEU A 82 -9.04 0.20 16.72
C LEU A 82 -7.98 0.68 15.73
N HIS A 83 -7.00 1.47 16.19
CA HIS A 83 -5.89 1.93 15.37
C HIS A 83 -5.07 0.76 14.82
N ARG A 84 -4.67 -0.17 15.70
CA ARG A 84 -3.96 -1.39 15.29
C ARG A 84 -4.76 -2.19 14.27
N PHE A 85 -6.07 -2.31 14.45
CA PHE A 85 -6.94 -2.99 13.49
C PHE A 85 -6.97 -2.31 12.13
N VAL A 86 -7.05 -0.97 12.09
CA VAL A 86 -6.97 -0.18 10.84
C VAL A 86 -5.66 -0.44 10.11
N LEU A 87 -4.52 -0.39 10.83
CA LEU A 87 -3.21 -0.69 10.24
C LEU A 87 -3.13 -2.13 9.72
N GLN A 88 -3.62 -3.11 10.49
CA GLN A 88 -3.65 -4.50 10.05
C GLN A 88 -4.43 -4.69 8.75
N GLN A 89 -5.60 -4.08 8.66
CA GLN A 89 -6.45 -4.10 7.48
C GLN A 89 -5.70 -3.55 6.27
N LEU A 90 -5.15 -2.36 6.42
CA LEU A 90 -4.46 -1.64 5.36
C LEU A 90 -3.24 -2.42 4.84
N PHE A 91 -2.39 -2.92 5.74
CA PHE A 91 -1.21 -3.68 5.34
C PHE A 91 -1.54 -5.08 4.79
N SER A 92 -2.63 -5.69 5.25
CA SER A 92 -3.09 -6.96 4.68
C SER A 92 -3.59 -6.78 3.24
N GLN A 93 -4.29 -5.69 2.96
CA GLN A 93 -4.69 -5.34 1.59
C GLN A 93 -3.49 -5.03 0.70
N LEU A 94 -2.46 -4.37 1.25
CA LEU A 94 -1.19 -4.18 0.55
C LEU A 94 -0.57 -5.52 0.15
N LEU A 95 -0.47 -6.47 1.10
CA LEU A 95 0.09 -7.80 0.78
C LEU A 95 -0.67 -8.46 -0.37
N VAL A 96 -2.00 -8.48 -0.31
CA VAL A 96 -2.83 -9.05 -1.40
C VAL A 96 -2.56 -8.35 -2.72
N ALA A 97 -2.48 -7.02 -2.75
CA ALA A 97 -2.26 -6.25 -3.98
C ALA A 97 -0.89 -6.55 -4.62
N VAL A 98 0.12 -6.86 -3.82
CA VAL A 98 1.48 -7.16 -4.32
C VAL A 98 1.76 -8.66 -4.46
N GLU A 99 0.96 -9.54 -3.83
CA GLU A 99 1.04 -10.99 -3.98
C GLU A 99 0.42 -11.50 -5.29
N TYR A 100 -0.41 -10.70 -5.93
CA TYR A 100 -0.92 -10.95 -7.29
C TYR A 100 0.19 -10.85 -8.37
N ALA A 101 1.44 -10.93 -7.95
CA ALA A 101 2.58 -11.04 -8.83
C ALA A 101 2.53 -12.37 -9.61
N PRO A 102 3.10 -12.41 -10.83
CA PRO A 102 3.11 -13.59 -11.69
C PRO A 102 3.66 -14.82 -10.96
N ALA A 103 3.36 -15.99 -11.51
CA ALA A 103 3.78 -17.28 -11.00
C ALA A 103 5.25 -17.30 -10.54
N ALA A 104 5.59 -18.18 -9.62
CA ALA A 104 6.94 -18.25 -9.02
C ALA A 104 8.06 -18.49 -10.07
N ASP A 105 7.70 -18.97 -11.25
CA ASP A 105 8.56 -19.22 -12.42
C ASP A 105 8.64 -18.03 -13.39
N ALA A 106 7.92 -16.94 -13.14
CA ALA A 106 8.01 -15.74 -13.98
C ALA A 106 9.39 -15.11 -13.95
N LEU A 107 9.78 -14.46 -15.04
CA LEU A 107 11.07 -13.79 -15.15
C LEU A 107 11.22 -12.69 -14.08
N PRO A 108 12.43 -12.46 -13.53
CA PRO A 108 12.67 -11.45 -12.50
C PRO A 108 12.13 -10.06 -12.87
N ARG A 109 12.23 -9.69 -14.15
CA ARG A 109 11.70 -8.44 -14.67
C ARG A 109 10.17 -8.38 -14.57
N GLU A 110 9.47 -9.44 -14.92
CA GLU A 110 8.01 -9.51 -14.84
C GLU A 110 7.55 -9.46 -13.40
N GLN A 111 8.24 -10.17 -12.49
CA GLN A 111 7.95 -10.14 -11.06
C GLN A 111 8.09 -8.72 -10.50
N LEU A 112 9.16 -8.01 -10.84
CA LEU A 112 9.38 -6.65 -10.36
C LEU A 112 8.36 -5.67 -10.91
N LEU A 113 8.04 -5.73 -12.19
CA LEU A 113 7.04 -4.86 -12.83
C LEU A 113 5.63 -5.10 -12.26
N ALA A 114 5.28 -6.36 -12.03
CA ALA A 114 4.00 -6.71 -11.41
C ALA A 114 3.90 -6.15 -9.98
N TYR A 115 4.96 -6.27 -9.18
CA TYR A 115 5.02 -5.65 -7.86
C TYR A 115 4.86 -4.14 -7.94
N VAL A 116 5.61 -3.47 -8.80
CA VAL A 116 5.54 -2.01 -8.96
C VAL A 116 4.13 -1.56 -9.33
N ASN A 117 3.49 -2.25 -10.27
CA ASN A 117 2.12 -1.94 -10.66
C ASN A 117 1.13 -2.22 -9.53
N GLY A 118 1.20 -3.37 -8.87
CA GLY A 118 0.33 -3.71 -7.74
C GLY A 118 0.47 -2.73 -6.58
N TYR A 119 1.71 -2.34 -6.24
CA TYR A 119 1.98 -1.35 -5.22
C TYR A 119 1.45 0.04 -5.62
N PHE A 120 1.65 0.44 -6.86
CA PHE A 120 1.13 1.71 -7.39
C PHE A 120 -0.41 1.75 -7.36
N ASP A 121 -1.07 0.67 -7.78
CA ASP A 121 -2.53 0.54 -7.74
C ASP A 121 -3.05 0.60 -6.31
N PHE A 122 -2.37 -0.09 -5.39
CA PHE A 122 -2.72 -0.04 -3.98
C PHE A 122 -2.62 1.39 -3.42
N VAL A 123 -1.48 2.06 -3.57
CA VAL A 123 -1.27 3.42 -3.04
C VAL A 123 -2.24 4.42 -3.67
N SER A 124 -2.47 4.32 -4.99
CA SER A 124 -3.45 5.14 -5.71
C SER A 124 -4.89 4.94 -5.22
N GLY A 125 -5.23 3.71 -4.82
CA GLY A 125 -6.55 3.34 -4.31
C GLY A 125 -6.77 3.64 -2.82
N HIS A 126 -5.69 3.92 -2.06
CA HIS A 126 -5.71 4.13 -0.62
C HIS A 126 -5.09 5.48 -0.22
N PRO A 127 -5.82 6.59 -0.39
CA PRO A 127 -5.27 7.94 -0.23
C PRO A 127 -4.76 8.25 1.19
N ASN A 128 -5.23 7.51 2.19
CA ASN A 128 -4.79 7.65 3.58
C ASN A 128 -3.49 6.88 3.88
N TYR A 129 -3.12 5.89 3.06
CA TYR A 129 -1.96 5.02 3.29
C TYR A 129 -0.66 5.80 3.46
N PRO A 130 -0.27 6.73 2.58
CA PRO A 130 1.00 7.46 2.72
C PRO A 130 1.09 8.22 4.03
N ARG A 131 -0.01 8.86 4.45
CA ARG A 131 -0.06 9.63 5.71
C ARG A 131 0.00 8.74 6.94
N LEU A 132 -0.71 7.60 6.94
CA LEU A 132 -0.68 6.63 8.05
C LEU A 132 0.72 6.05 8.23
N VAL A 133 1.37 5.63 7.14
CA VAL A 133 2.76 5.11 7.21
C VAL A 133 3.72 6.16 7.71
N GLN A 134 3.64 7.38 7.18
CA GLN A 134 4.52 8.48 7.61
C GLN A 134 4.38 8.78 9.10
N ARG A 135 3.16 8.77 9.63
CA ARG A 135 2.92 8.98 11.06
C ARG A 135 3.51 7.86 11.91
N GLU A 136 3.31 6.60 11.55
CA GLU A 136 3.89 5.46 12.28
C GLU A 136 5.43 5.52 12.31
N VAL A 137 6.05 5.98 11.22
CA VAL A 137 7.51 6.16 11.15
C VAL A 137 7.97 7.34 12.01
N MET A 138 7.28 8.50 11.93
CA MET A 138 7.69 9.72 12.63
C MET A 138 7.41 9.66 14.13
N ASP A 139 6.29 9.08 14.54
CA ASP A 139 5.89 8.97 15.95
C ASP A 139 6.69 7.87 16.69
N SER A 140 7.64 7.19 16.01
CA SER A 140 8.30 5.98 16.53
C SER A 140 7.27 5.02 17.13
N GLY A 141 6.15 4.86 16.39
CA GLY A 141 4.90 4.32 16.89
C GLY A 141 5.07 2.96 17.55
N LYS A 142 4.30 2.70 18.58
CA LYS A 142 4.26 1.41 19.31
C LYS A 142 4.06 0.22 18.39
N HIS A 143 3.55 0.47 17.18
CA HIS A 143 3.25 -0.56 16.17
C HIS A 143 4.34 -0.71 15.11
N LEU A 144 5.34 0.20 15.04
CA LEU A 144 6.37 0.20 13.99
C LEU A 144 7.12 -1.13 13.92
N SER A 145 7.62 -1.63 15.04
CA SER A 145 8.37 -2.90 15.08
C SER A 145 7.50 -4.07 14.57
N TRP A 146 6.24 -4.13 15.00
CA TRP A 146 5.31 -5.15 14.55
C TRP A 146 4.98 -5.03 13.06
N ILE A 147 4.76 -3.80 12.53
CA ILE A 147 4.54 -3.54 11.10
C ILE A 147 5.74 -3.99 10.28
N VAL A 148 6.95 -3.61 10.71
CA VAL A 148 8.19 -3.98 10.04
C VAL A 148 8.35 -5.50 9.99
N GLN A 149 8.21 -6.20 11.12
CA GLN A 149 8.39 -7.64 11.18
C GLN A 149 7.34 -8.41 10.37
N ARG A 150 6.09 -7.95 10.42
CA ARG A 150 4.96 -8.68 9.83
C ARG A 150 4.77 -8.41 8.34
N TYR A 151 5.06 -7.18 7.90
CA TYR A 151 4.72 -6.73 6.54
C TYR A 151 5.93 -6.25 5.75
N PHE A 152 6.73 -5.31 6.28
CA PHE A 152 7.77 -4.69 5.47
C PHE A 152 8.97 -5.61 5.23
N ARG A 153 9.42 -6.34 6.24
CA ARG A 153 10.57 -7.24 6.11
C ARG A 153 10.34 -8.35 5.09
N PRO A 154 9.21 -9.10 5.10
CA PRO A 154 8.94 -10.12 4.10
C PRO A 154 8.87 -9.56 2.67
N LEU A 155 8.19 -8.42 2.49
CA LEU A 155 8.11 -7.74 1.20
C LEU A 155 9.47 -7.30 0.69
N HIS A 156 10.25 -6.64 1.56
CA HIS A 156 11.59 -6.18 1.23
C HIS A 156 12.50 -7.36 0.82
N GLN A 157 12.51 -8.44 1.59
CA GLN A 157 13.30 -9.63 1.29
C GLN A 157 12.90 -10.27 -0.05
N ARG A 158 11.59 -10.35 -0.32
CA ARG A 158 11.10 -10.90 -1.60
C ARG A 158 11.57 -10.08 -2.79
N LEU A 159 11.47 -8.75 -2.69
CA LEU A 159 11.91 -7.84 -3.76
C LEU A 159 13.42 -7.84 -3.94
N SER A 160 14.19 -7.84 -2.85
CA SER A 160 15.64 -7.92 -2.91
C SER A 160 16.08 -9.19 -3.64
N ARG A 161 15.48 -10.35 -3.33
CA ARG A 161 15.76 -11.61 -4.03
C ARG A 161 15.41 -11.55 -5.52
N ALA A 162 14.28 -10.92 -5.89
CA ALA A 162 13.91 -10.76 -7.30
C ALA A 162 14.93 -9.89 -8.06
N ILE A 163 15.44 -8.83 -7.41
CA ILE A 163 16.50 -7.98 -7.98
C ILE A 163 17.81 -8.75 -8.10
N GLU A 164 18.23 -9.50 -7.07
CA GLU A 164 19.42 -10.35 -7.09
C GLU A 164 19.36 -11.41 -8.20
N ALA A 165 18.19 -12.05 -8.35
CA ALA A 165 17.97 -13.02 -9.42
C ALA A 165 18.09 -12.37 -10.81
N GLY A 166 17.53 -11.17 -10.99
CA GLY A 166 17.64 -10.42 -12.24
C GLY A 166 19.08 -9.98 -12.56
N ILE A 167 19.87 -9.60 -11.54
CA ILE A 167 21.29 -9.28 -11.70
C ILE A 167 22.06 -10.54 -12.11
N THR A 168 21.82 -11.66 -11.44
CA THR A 168 22.46 -12.95 -11.74
C THR A 168 22.12 -13.45 -13.14
N ALA A 169 20.87 -13.30 -13.56
CA ALA A 169 20.43 -13.64 -14.92
C ALA A 169 20.97 -12.69 -16.01
N GLY A 170 21.56 -11.56 -15.61
CA GLY A 170 22.05 -10.55 -16.55
C GLY A 170 20.96 -9.62 -17.11
N ASP A 171 19.73 -9.73 -16.62
CA ASP A 171 18.60 -8.90 -17.03
C ASP A 171 18.64 -7.50 -16.38
N PHE A 172 19.24 -7.39 -15.20
CA PHE A 172 19.37 -6.14 -14.45
C PHE A 172 20.85 -5.69 -14.41
N ARG A 173 21.01 -4.39 -14.26
CA ARG A 173 22.32 -3.79 -14.01
C ARG A 173 22.79 -4.19 -12.60
N PRO A 174 24.11 -4.22 -12.34
CA PRO A 174 24.63 -4.41 -10.99
C PRO A 174 24.27 -3.19 -10.12
N VAL A 175 23.35 -3.39 -9.19
CA VAL A 175 22.85 -2.39 -8.24
C VAL A 175 22.76 -3.01 -6.85
N ASP A 176 22.71 -2.18 -5.81
CA ASP A 176 22.40 -2.65 -4.47
C ASP A 176 20.88 -2.96 -4.38
N PRO A 177 20.49 -4.22 -4.06
CA PRO A 177 19.08 -4.60 -4.01
C PRO A 177 18.29 -3.87 -2.94
N HIS A 178 18.89 -3.60 -1.76
CA HIS A 178 18.22 -2.94 -0.64
C HIS A 178 17.90 -1.48 -0.96
N HIS A 179 18.88 -0.76 -1.50
CA HIS A 179 18.68 0.63 -1.93
C HIS A 179 17.75 0.74 -3.13
N THR A 180 17.77 -0.24 -4.02
CA THR A 180 16.87 -0.27 -5.18
C THR A 180 15.42 -0.47 -4.76
N VAL A 181 15.15 -1.39 -3.82
CA VAL A 181 13.80 -1.57 -3.23
C VAL A 181 13.31 -0.26 -2.59
N LEU A 182 14.15 0.37 -1.79
CA LEU A 182 13.81 1.65 -1.15
C LEU A 182 13.49 2.74 -2.19
N THR A 183 14.29 2.82 -3.26
CA THR A 183 14.05 3.78 -4.35
C THR A 183 12.71 3.55 -5.03
N ILE A 184 12.36 2.31 -5.34
CA ILE A 184 11.07 1.95 -5.97
C ILE A 184 9.89 2.34 -5.06
N ILE A 185 9.97 2.04 -3.77
CA ILE A 185 8.94 2.40 -2.79
C ILE A 185 8.81 3.93 -2.70
N ALA A 186 9.93 4.63 -2.58
CA ALA A 186 9.95 6.09 -2.46
C ALA A 186 9.39 6.78 -3.71
N MET A 187 9.78 6.35 -4.89
CA MET A 187 9.23 6.89 -6.15
C MET A 187 7.72 6.79 -6.22
N THR A 188 7.14 5.75 -5.63
CA THR A 188 5.69 5.55 -5.62
C THR A 188 5.03 6.36 -4.52
N VAL A 189 5.36 6.09 -3.25
CA VAL A 189 4.61 6.63 -2.11
C VAL A 189 4.79 8.13 -1.95
N PHE A 190 5.98 8.66 -2.24
CA PHE A 190 6.28 10.09 -2.07
C PHE A 190 5.42 10.98 -2.97
N TYR A 191 5.10 10.55 -4.19
CA TYR A 191 4.22 11.30 -5.08
C TYR A 191 2.84 11.55 -4.46
N PHE A 192 2.25 10.53 -3.85
CA PHE A 192 0.95 10.65 -3.20
C PHE A 192 1.03 11.41 -1.86
N ALA A 193 2.12 11.22 -1.11
CA ALA A 193 2.34 11.96 0.14
C ALA A 193 2.55 13.46 -0.12
N ALA A 194 3.30 13.81 -1.16
CA ALA A 194 3.63 15.18 -1.54
C ALA A 194 2.59 15.83 -2.47
N ALA A 195 1.48 15.16 -2.77
CA ALA A 195 0.48 15.64 -3.74
C ALA A 195 0.00 17.08 -3.51
N PRO A 196 -0.23 17.56 -2.26
CA PRO A 196 -0.60 18.97 -2.03
C PRO A 196 0.48 19.94 -2.53
N VAL A 197 1.75 19.66 -2.23
CA VAL A 197 2.90 20.48 -2.66
C VAL A 197 3.05 20.44 -4.17
N LEU A 198 2.95 19.26 -4.76
CA LEU A 198 3.05 19.09 -6.22
C LEU A 198 1.91 19.80 -6.95
N SER A 199 0.71 19.78 -6.39
CA SER A 199 -0.45 20.47 -6.96
C SER A 199 -0.25 21.97 -6.99
N GLU A 200 0.28 22.53 -5.91
CA GLU A 200 0.63 23.96 -5.83
C GLU A 200 1.74 24.32 -6.82
N MET A 201 2.83 23.56 -6.83
CA MET A 201 3.97 23.79 -7.75
C MET A 201 3.56 23.72 -9.23
N TRP A 202 2.62 22.84 -9.59
CA TRP A 202 2.25 22.64 -10.99
C TRP A 202 1.01 23.44 -11.41
N GLY A 203 0.36 24.15 -10.48
CA GLY A 203 -0.88 24.87 -10.72
C GLY A 203 -2.05 23.97 -11.16
N ARG A 204 -2.03 22.69 -10.76
CA ARG A 204 -3.04 21.69 -11.12
C ARG A 204 -3.03 20.53 -10.15
N ASP A 205 -4.19 19.89 -9.95
CA ASP A 205 -4.30 18.70 -9.11
C ASP A 205 -3.37 17.58 -9.60
N ALA A 206 -2.38 17.22 -8.77
CA ALA A 206 -1.44 16.15 -9.06
C ALA A 206 -2.11 14.78 -9.09
N LEU A 207 -3.19 14.58 -8.31
CA LEU A 207 -3.90 13.31 -8.20
C LEU A 207 -5.03 13.13 -9.22
N ARG A 208 -5.20 14.06 -10.17
CA ARG A 208 -6.10 13.84 -11.30
C ARG A 208 -5.70 12.58 -12.09
N PRO A 209 -6.65 11.86 -12.74
CA PRO A 209 -6.36 10.60 -13.42
C PRO A 209 -5.17 10.64 -14.38
N GLN A 210 -5.06 11.74 -15.15
CA GLN A 210 -3.93 11.94 -16.08
C GLN A 210 -2.59 12.12 -15.35
N GLY A 211 -2.58 12.80 -14.20
CA GLY A 211 -1.38 13.00 -13.37
C GLY A 211 -0.90 11.66 -12.78
N VAL A 212 -1.82 10.90 -12.22
CA VAL A 212 -1.54 9.56 -11.68
C VAL A 212 -1.02 8.63 -12.78
N ALA A 213 -1.67 8.60 -13.95
CA ALA A 213 -1.20 7.80 -15.08
C ALA A 213 0.17 8.24 -15.60
N ALA A 214 0.43 9.55 -15.65
CA ALA A 214 1.74 10.08 -16.04
C ALA A 214 2.83 9.67 -15.04
N ARG A 215 2.55 9.71 -13.73
CA ARG A 215 3.49 9.25 -12.69
C ARG A 215 3.84 7.79 -12.84
N ARG A 216 2.84 6.93 -13.05
CA ARG A 216 3.07 5.49 -13.30
C ARG A 216 4.02 5.28 -14.48
N ARG A 217 3.73 5.93 -15.63
CA ARG A 217 4.60 5.82 -16.80
C ARG A 217 6.03 6.27 -16.52
N ALA A 218 6.22 7.37 -15.80
CA ALA A 218 7.55 7.87 -15.45
C ALA A 218 8.33 6.90 -14.56
N ILE A 219 7.67 6.22 -13.61
CA ILE A 219 8.32 5.19 -12.79
C ILE A 219 8.73 3.98 -13.64
N LEU A 220 7.84 3.48 -14.49
CA LEU A 220 8.12 2.33 -15.35
C LEU A 220 9.22 2.65 -16.37
N ASP A 221 9.20 3.84 -16.96
CA ASP A 221 10.25 4.32 -17.86
C ASP A 221 11.61 4.43 -17.16
N PHE A 222 11.62 4.95 -15.93
CA PHE A 222 12.85 5.03 -15.13
C PHE A 222 13.42 3.63 -14.83
N LEU A 223 12.60 2.65 -14.50
CA LEU A 223 13.02 1.27 -14.29
C LEU A 223 13.53 0.63 -15.58
N GLU A 224 12.84 0.87 -16.69
CA GLU A 224 13.22 0.35 -18.02
C GLU A 224 14.63 0.80 -18.41
N HIS A 225 14.94 2.07 -18.26
CA HIS A 225 16.21 2.64 -18.70
C HIS A 225 17.29 2.67 -17.59
N GLY A 226 16.86 2.70 -16.32
CA GLY A 226 17.77 2.83 -15.17
C GLY A 226 18.19 1.48 -14.56
N LEU A 227 17.32 0.47 -14.60
CA LEU A 227 17.56 -0.80 -13.92
C LEU A 227 17.75 -1.96 -14.91
N PHE A 228 16.90 -2.07 -15.94
CA PHE A 228 16.94 -3.20 -16.85
C PHE A 228 18.04 -3.04 -17.88
N ARG A 229 18.65 -4.16 -18.25
CA ARG A 229 19.59 -4.20 -19.39
C ARG A 229 18.80 -4.31 -20.69
N THR A 230 19.18 -3.53 -21.67
CA THR A 230 18.65 -3.68 -23.03
C THR A 230 19.13 -5.03 -23.58
N SER A 231 18.21 -5.92 -23.91
CA SER A 231 18.55 -7.20 -24.52
C SER A 231 19.32 -6.93 -25.82
N SER A 232 20.49 -7.55 -25.99
CA SER A 232 21.35 -7.39 -27.19
C SER A 232 20.61 -7.70 -28.50
N LYS A 233 19.48 -8.42 -28.43
CA LYS A 233 18.60 -8.68 -29.58
C LYS A 233 17.84 -7.44 -30.10
N GLN A 234 17.54 -6.47 -29.24
CA GLN A 234 16.85 -5.24 -29.67
C GLN A 234 17.81 -4.21 -30.30
N THR A 235 19.09 -4.25 -29.94
CA THR A 235 20.09 -3.36 -30.53
C THR A 235 20.39 -3.69 -31.99
N LEU A 236 20.23 -4.96 -32.41
CA LEU A 236 20.43 -5.39 -33.80
C LEU A 236 19.28 -5.02 -34.72
N MET A 237 18.05 -4.90 -34.20
CA MET A 237 16.89 -4.47 -35.01
C MET A 237 16.78 -2.93 -35.20
N ARG A 238 17.43 -2.12 -34.37
CA ARG A 238 17.46 -0.66 -34.51
C ARG A 238 18.55 -0.14 -35.47
N LYS A 239 19.45 -1.03 -35.94
CA LYS A 239 20.53 -0.70 -36.90
C LYS A 239 20.26 -1.20 -38.33
N ARG A 240 19.06 -1.66 -38.62
CA ARG A 240 18.56 -1.92 -39.98
C ARG A 240 17.42 -0.91 -40.26
#